data_1e4d5790ab8e76996171964fcbf2f043
#
_entry.id   1e4d5790ab8e76996171964fcbf2f043
#
_cell.length_a   1.000
_cell.length_b   1.000
_cell.length_c   1.000
_cell.angle_alpha   90.00
_cell.angle_beta   90.00
_cell.angle_gamma   90.00
#
_symmetry.space_group_name_H-M   'P 1'
#
loop_
_entity.id
_entity.type
_entity.pdbx_description
1 polymer ?
#
loop_
_entity_poly.entity_id
_entity_poly.type
_entity_poly.pdbx_seq_one_letter_code
_entity_poly.pdbx_strand_id
1 'polypeptide(L)'
;MLHFPVLLEESIDFLVQKIDGNFIDCTYGRGGHSSAILDKLTKNGHLTSFDKDPEAYEHATKISENNFTPIHSSFNNINKYFSNNSVDGILYDLGTCSTHFDDGGRGFSFKNDGPLDMRFNSSKGDPLSVWINEASQEEIMEVLYKYGDCLLYTSDAADDTP
;
A
#
# COMPACT_ATOMS: atom_id res chain seq x y z
N MET A 1 9.67 4.12 -15.72
CA MET A 1 8.33 4.13 -16.37
C MET A 1 7.43 4.97 -15.49
N LEU A 2 6.65 5.92 -16.04
CA LEU A 2 5.67 6.67 -15.26
C LEU A 2 4.56 5.68 -14.88
N HIS A 3 4.36 5.48 -13.60
CA HIS A 3 3.26 4.66 -13.09
C HIS A 3 1.98 5.50 -13.12
N PHE A 4 1.01 5.10 -13.92
CA PHE A 4 -0.32 5.67 -13.88
C PHE A 4 -1.15 4.91 -12.85
N PRO A 5 -1.73 5.59 -11.86
CA PRO A 5 -2.65 4.95 -10.91
C PRO A 5 -3.86 4.34 -11.61
N VAL A 6 -4.32 3.22 -11.09
CA VAL A 6 -5.51 2.54 -11.64
C VAL A 6 -6.76 3.36 -11.32
N LEU A 7 -7.64 3.54 -12.32
CA LEU A 7 -8.92 4.27 -12.19
C LEU A 7 -8.76 5.66 -11.56
N LEU A 8 -7.68 6.38 -11.93
CA LEU A 8 -7.34 7.65 -11.28
C LEU A 8 -8.49 8.67 -11.36
N GLU A 9 -8.97 8.94 -12.57
CA GLU A 9 -9.99 9.98 -12.80
C GLU A 9 -11.30 9.62 -12.10
N GLU A 10 -11.76 8.38 -12.26
CA GLU A 10 -12.99 7.89 -11.66
C GLU A 10 -12.94 7.92 -10.14
N SER A 11 -11.81 7.50 -9.56
CA SER A 11 -11.62 7.51 -8.11
C SER A 11 -11.67 8.92 -7.54
N ILE A 12 -11.00 9.87 -8.19
CA ILE A 12 -10.94 11.25 -7.75
C ILE A 12 -12.28 11.96 -7.95
N ASP A 13 -12.97 11.70 -9.07
CA ASP A 13 -14.29 12.28 -9.35
C ASP A 13 -15.32 11.80 -8.33
N PHE A 14 -15.26 10.55 -7.92
CA PHE A 14 -16.13 10.01 -6.89
C PHE A 14 -15.78 10.51 -5.50
N LEU A 15 -14.50 10.60 -5.16
CA LEU A 15 -14.01 10.94 -3.82
C LEU A 15 -14.21 12.42 -3.51
N VAL A 16 -13.73 13.31 -4.40
CA VAL A 16 -13.64 14.75 -4.13
C VAL A 16 -14.91 15.46 -4.56
N GLN A 17 -15.98 15.29 -3.77
CA GLN A 17 -17.26 15.98 -3.96
C GLN A 17 -17.29 17.39 -3.32
N LYS A 18 -16.31 17.69 -2.46
CA LYS A 18 -16.20 18.95 -1.72
C LYS A 18 -14.77 19.48 -1.78
N ILE A 19 -14.54 20.49 -2.60
CA ILE A 19 -13.19 21.01 -2.87
C ILE A 19 -12.49 21.68 -1.68
N ASP A 20 -13.24 22.05 -0.64
CA ASP A 20 -12.73 22.58 0.64
C ASP A 20 -12.76 21.49 1.75
N GLY A 21 -12.91 20.21 1.39
CA GLY A 21 -13.04 19.08 2.32
C GLY A 21 -11.69 18.60 2.86
N ASN A 22 -11.79 17.72 3.87
CA ASN A 22 -10.66 16.99 4.42
C ASN A 22 -10.65 15.55 3.88
N PHE A 23 -9.56 15.16 3.27
CA PHE A 23 -9.41 13.84 2.65
C PHE A 23 -8.23 13.08 3.21
N ILE A 24 -8.30 11.76 3.12
CA ILE A 24 -7.21 10.87 3.50
C ILE A 24 -6.90 9.95 2.33
N ASP A 25 -5.62 9.86 1.97
CA ASP A 25 -5.06 8.81 1.14
C ASP A 25 -4.32 7.82 2.04
N CYS A 26 -4.85 6.61 2.17
CA CYS A 26 -4.31 5.58 3.06
C CYS A 26 -3.11 4.82 2.49
N THR A 27 -2.77 5.06 1.22
CA THR A 27 -1.83 4.30 0.40
C THR A 27 -1.11 5.22 -0.56
N TYR A 28 -0.28 6.12 -0.01
CA TYR A 28 0.38 7.17 -0.79
C TYR A 28 1.20 6.61 -1.98
N GLY A 29 1.98 5.55 -1.76
CA GLY A 29 2.81 4.91 -2.78
C GLY A 29 3.79 5.88 -3.44
N ARG A 30 3.49 6.30 -4.68
CA ARG A 30 4.27 7.33 -5.42
C ARG A 30 3.48 8.63 -5.63
N GLY A 31 2.36 8.78 -4.94
CA GLY A 31 1.61 10.04 -4.85
C GLY A 31 0.71 10.36 -6.03
N GLY A 32 0.43 9.41 -6.91
CA GLY A 32 -0.41 9.67 -8.09
C GLY A 32 -1.83 10.11 -7.72
N HIS A 33 -2.50 9.36 -6.86
CA HIS A 33 -3.82 9.73 -6.36
C HIS A 33 -3.76 10.99 -5.47
N SER A 34 -2.78 11.07 -4.57
CA SER A 34 -2.58 12.25 -3.71
C SER A 34 -2.40 13.53 -4.51
N SER A 35 -1.60 13.52 -5.58
CA SER A 35 -1.42 14.67 -6.47
C SER A 35 -2.74 15.08 -7.12
N ALA A 36 -3.49 14.13 -7.67
CA ALA A 36 -4.77 14.40 -8.32
C ALA A 36 -5.85 14.91 -7.33
N ILE A 37 -5.82 14.47 -6.06
CA ILE A 37 -6.68 15.03 -5.00
C ILE A 37 -6.29 16.49 -4.75
N LEU A 38 -5.00 16.77 -4.54
CA LEU A 38 -4.49 18.12 -4.28
C LEU A 38 -4.83 19.10 -5.41
N ASP A 39 -4.72 18.67 -6.67
CA ASP A 39 -5.07 19.47 -7.85
C ASP A 39 -6.55 19.90 -7.87
N LYS A 40 -7.44 19.11 -7.24
CA LYS A 40 -8.86 19.46 -7.12
C LYS A 40 -9.20 20.30 -5.90
N LEU A 41 -8.38 20.25 -4.86
CA LEU A 41 -8.64 20.97 -3.62
C LEU A 41 -8.31 22.46 -3.77
N THR A 42 -9.10 23.28 -3.09
CA THR A 42 -8.71 24.68 -2.84
C THR A 42 -7.71 24.75 -1.68
N LYS A 43 -7.19 25.93 -1.43
CA LYS A 43 -6.33 26.18 -0.25
C LYS A 43 -7.00 25.92 1.10
N ASN A 44 -8.32 25.81 1.15
CA ASN A 44 -9.09 25.52 2.37
C ASN A 44 -9.36 24.03 2.55
N GLY A 45 -9.23 23.22 1.49
CA GLY A 45 -9.28 21.76 1.57
C GLY A 45 -7.95 21.21 2.07
N HIS A 46 -7.94 20.00 2.61
CA HIS A 46 -6.73 19.38 3.15
C HIS A 46 -6.64 17.91 2.79
N LEU A 47 -5.44 17.46 2.47
CA LEU A 47 -5.13 16.05 2.24
C LEU A 47 -4.11 15.55 3.26
N THR A 48 -4.43 14.46 3.92
CA THR A 48 -3.46 13.70 4.73
C THR A 48 -3.19 12.36 4.07
N SER A 49 -1.92 12.03 3.84
CA SER A 49 -1.54 10.74 3.27
C SER A 49 -0.84 9.86 4.29
N PHE A 50 -1.16 8.57 4.26
CA PHE A 50 -0.48 7.55 5.05
C PHE A 50 0.32 6.63 4.14
N ASP A 51 1.50 6.28 4.59
CA ASP A 51 2.20 5.11 4.09
C ASP A 51 3.06 4.48 5.18
N LYS A 52 3.20 3.17 5.14
CA LYS A 52 4.10 2.42 6.04
C LYS A 52 5.48 2.21 5.43
N ASP A 53 5.62 2.39 4.10
CA ASP A 53 6.89 2.32 3.38
C ASP A 53 7.69 3.61 3.63
N PRO A 54 8.91 3.52 4.20
CA PRO A 54 9.75 4.70 4.43
C PRO A 54 10.11 5.44 3.15
N GLU A 55 10.27 4.76 2.01
CA GLU A 55 10.57 5.42 0.74
C GLU A 55 9.39 6.22 0.21
N ALA A 56 8.15 5.69 0.34
CA ALA A 56 6.94 6.40 -0.02
C ALA A 56 6.78 7.66 0.86
N TYR A 57 7.00 7.52 2.16
CA TYR A 57 6.96 8.65 3.08
C TYR A 57 8.03 9.71 2.76
N GLU A 58 9.28 9.31 2.51
CA GLU A 58 10.34 10.24 2.10
C GLU A 58 9.97 10.99 0.82
N HIS A 59 9.37 10.30 -0.15
CA HIS A 59 8.88 10.92 -1.37
C HIS A 59 7.78 11.96 -1.04
N ALA A 60 6.83 11.60 -0.19
CA ALA A 60 5.71 12.49 0.21
C ALA A 60 6.20 13.76 0.92
N THR A 61 7.25 13.68 1.74
CA THR A 61 7.80 14.85 2.45
C THR A 61 8.41 15.91 1.54
N LYS A 62 8.67 15.59 0.25
CA LYS A 62 9.18 16.54 -0.74
C LYS A 62 8.09 17.43 -1.35
N ILE A 63 6.82 17.10 -1.10
CA ILE A 63 5.68 17.91 -1.55
C ILE A 63 5.59 19.15 -0.65
N SER A 64 5.57 20.34 -1.26
CA SER A 64 5.61 21.63 -0.56
C SER A 64 4.23 22.30 -0.40
N GLU A 65 3.16 21.57 -0.67
CA GLU A 65 1.79 22.09 -0.58
C GLU A 65 1.40 22.31 0.89
N ASN A 66 0.89 23.52 1.22
CA ASN A 66 0.52 23.88 2.60
C ASN A 66 -0.70 23.10 3.12
N ASN A 67 -1.50 22.56 2.23
CA ASN A 67 -2.70 21.76 2.50
C ASN A 67 -2.46 20.25 2.38
N PHE A 68 -1.21 19.83 2.50
CA PHE A 68 -0.80 18.42 2.49
C PHE A 68 -0.04 18.02 3.75
N THR A 69 -0.37 16.85 4.31
CA THR A 69 0.32 16.29 5.48
C THR A 69 0.63 14.82 5.27
N PRO A 70 1.90 14.43 5.02
CA PRO A 70 2.30 13.03 4.99
C PRO A 70 2.51 12.47 6.39
N ILE A 71 2.10 11.21 6.61
CA ILE A 71 2.25 10.49 7.88
C ILE A 71 2.90 9.13 7.62
N HIS A 72 4.07 8.89 8.22
CA HIS A 72 4.74 7.59 8.19
C HIS A 72 4.09 6.62 9.19
N SER A 73 2.99 6.03 8.80
CA SER A 73 2.24 5.10 9.63
C SER A 73 1.38 4.17 8.78
N SER A 74 1.01 3.02 9.35
CA SER A 74 -0.08 2.23 8.80
C SER A 74 -1.41 2.98 8.97
N PHE A 75 -2.28 2.92 7.97
CA PHE A 75 -3.64 3.44 8.05
C PHE A 75 -4.49 2.78 9.16
N ASN A 76 -4.08 1.63 9.70
CA ASN A 76 -4.71 1.04 10.88
C ASN A 76 -4.66 1.96 12.12
N ASN A 77 -3.80 2.98 12.08
CA ASN A 77 -3.68 3.98 13.14
C ASN A 77 -4.47 5.27 12.88
N ILE A 78 -5.32 5.30 11.86
CA ILE A 78 -6.04 6.51 11.42
C ILE A 78 -6.80 7.19 12.57
N ASN A 79 -7.38 6.38 13.47
CA ASN A 79 -8.12 6.83 14.66
C ASN A 79 -7.26 7.55 15.71
N LYS A 80 -5.92 7.50 15.60
CA LYS A 80 -5.01 8.27 16.46
C LYS A 80 -4.83 9.71 15.97
N TYR A 81 -5.15 9.96 14.71
CA TYR A 81 -4.94 11.24 14.04
C TYR A 81 -6.26 11.99 13.77
N PHE A 82 -7.35 11.23 13.63
CA PHE A 82 -8.64 11.78 13.26
C PHE A 82 -9.72 11.35 14.25
N SER A 83 -10.60 12.30 14.58
CA SER A 83 -11.82 12.00 15.33
C SER A 83 -12.94 11.55 14.39
N ASN A 84 -13.98 10.95 14.94
CA ASN A 84 -15.15 10.55 14.17
C ASN A 84 -15.77 11.75 13.45
N ASN A 85 -16.19 11.54 12.20
CA ASN A 85 -16.82 12.54 11.34
C ASN A 85 -15.96 13.77 11.03
N SER A 86 -14.62 13.67 11.08
CA SER A 86 -13.70 14.78 10.79
C SER A 86 -13.17 14.79 9.35
N VAL A 87 -13.50 13.78 8.53
CA VAL A 87 -13.06 13.66 7.15
C VAL A 87 -14.24 13.51 6.20
N ASP A 88 -14.10 14.08 5.00
CA ASP A 88 -15.12 14.06 3.95
C ASP A 88 -14.95 12.85 3.01
N GLY A 89 -13.75 12.27 2.92
CA GLY A 89 -13.49 11.08 2.12
C GLY A 89 -12.18 10.39 2.43
N ILE A 90 -12.12 9.09 2.18
CA ILE A 90 -10.93 8.25 2.41
C ILE A 90 -10.70 7.38 1.17
N LEU A 91 -9.46 7.38 0.67
CA LEU A 91 -9.01 6.53 -0.42
C LEU A 91 -8.18 5.36 0.13
N TYR A 92 -8.45 4.19 -0.40
CA TYR A 92 -7.63 2.99 -0.22
C TYR A 92 -7.31 2.39 -1.59
N ASP A 93 -6.07 2.54 -2.05
CA ASP A 93 -5.53 1.83 -3.22
C ASP A 93 -4.67 0.66 -2.71
N LEU A 94 -5.35 -0.45 -2.40
CA LEU A 94 -4.74 -1.59 -1.74
C LEU A 94 -3.95 -2.44 -2.74
N GLY A 95 -2.67 -2.59 -2.49
CA GLY A 95 -1.79 -3.41 -3.31
C GLY A 95 -0.33 -2.99 -3.20
N THR A 96 0.46 -3.50 -4.14
CA THR A 96 1.87 -3.15 -4.33
C THR A 96 2.02 -2.13 -5.45
N CYS A 97 2.96 -1.20 -5.32
CA CYS A 97 3.31 -0.32 -6.44
C CYS A 97 4.37 -0.95 -7.34
N SER A 98 4.49 -0.47 -8.58
CA SER A 98 5.46 -1.00 -9.57
C SER A 98 6.91 -0.95 -9.06
N THR A 99 7.26 0.04 -8.25
CA THR A 99 8.61 0.17 -7.70
C THR A 99 8.99 -0.98 -6.77
N HIS A 100 8.03 -1.63 -6.11
CA HIS A 100 8.29 -2.83 -5.31
C HIS A 100 8.72 -4.01 -6.19
N PHE A 101 8.21 -4.11 -7.43
CA PHE A 101 8.60 -5.16 -8.37
C PHE A 101 9.88 -4.82 -9.15
N ASP A 102 10.16 -3.54 -9.37
CA ASP A 102 11.34 -3.09 -10.10
C ASP A 102 12.61 -3.24 -9.25
N ASP A 103 12.50 -3.10 -7.93
CA ASP A 103 13.60 -3.31 -6.99
C ASP A 103 13.63 -4.76 -6.48
N GLY A 104 14.58 -5.56 -7.01
CA GLY A 104 14.81 -6.94 -6.56
C GLY A 104 15.11 -7.05 -5.06
N GLY A 105 15.74 -6.05 -4.46
CA GLY A 105 16.06 -6.00 -3.03
C GLY A 105 14.83 -6.00 -2.11
N ARG A 106 13.66 -5.64 -2.63
CA ARG A 106 12.38 -5.63 -1.88
C ARG A 106 11.72 -7.02 -1.82
N GLY A 107 12.12 -7.97 -2.65
CA GLY A 107 11.63 -9.36 -2.64
C GLY A 107 10.26 -9.59 -3.25
N PHE A 108 9.70 -8.63 -3.99
CA PHE A 108 8.41 -8.76 -4.70
C PHE A 108 8.57 -9.15 -6.17
N SER A 109 9.80 -9.17 -6.70
CA SER A 109 10.04 -9.35 -8.13
C SER A 109 10.13 -10.82 -8.54
N PHE A 110 9.46 -11.18 -9.65
CA PHE A 110 9.72 -12.44 -10.35
C PHE A 110 10.86 -12.35 -11.38
N LYS A 111 11.19 -11.11 -11.81
CA LYS A 111 12.18 -10.89 -12.87
C LYS A 111 13.58 -10.65 -12.33
N ASN A 112 13.66 -9.96 -11.21
CA ASN A 112 14.91 -9.55 -10.60
C ASN A 112 15.20 -10.46 -9.41
N ASP A 113 16.38 -11.02 -9.36
CA ASP A 113 16.85 -11.82 -8.23
C ASP A 113 17.09 -10.94 -7.01
N GLY A 114 16.83 -11.47 -5.81
CA GLY A 114 16.99 -10.73 -4.58
C GLY A 114 16.54 -11.50 -3.34
N PRO A 115 16.72 -10.94 -2.13
CA PRO A 115 16.27 -11.57 -0.89
C PRO A 115 14.74 -11.65 -0.84
N LEU A 116 14.20 -12.72 -0.27
CA LEU A 116 12.77 -12.88 -0.03
C LEU A 116 12.37 -12.06 1.20
N ASP A 117 12.28 -10.75 1.04
CA ASP A 117 11.92 -9.81 2.12
C ASP A 117 10.41 -9.57 2.20
N MET A 118 9.79 -9.00 1.16
CA MET A 118 8.37 -8.68 1.00
C MET A 118 7.77 -7.78 2.08
N ARG A 119 8.56 -7.08 2.87
CA ARG A 119 8.07 -6.08 3.83
C ARG A 119 7.86 -4.74 3.14
N PHE A 120 6.70 -4.12 3.32
CA PHE A 120 6.51 -2.72 2.92
C PHE A 120 7.38 -1.78 3.76
N ASN A 121 7.48 -2.02 5.07
CA ASN A 121 8.42 -1.32 5.94
C ASN A 121 9.59 -2.25 6.26
N SER A 122 10.68 -2.12 5.52
CA SER A 122 11.89 -2.94 5.68
C SER A 122 12.63 -2.72 7.02
N SER A 123 12.27 -1.66 7.76
CA SER A 123 12.87 -1.37 9.08
C SER A 123 12.16 -2.06 10.25
N LYS A 124 11.05 -2.78 10.01
CA LYS A 124 10.22 -3.39 11.07
C LYS A 124 9.81 -4.81 10.72
N GLY A 125 9.77 -5.65 11.75
CA GLY A 125 9.40 -7.07 11.62
C GLY A 125 10.45 -7.89 10.88
N ASP A 126 10.16 -9.16 10.68
CA ASP A 126 11.06 -10.10 10.02
C ASP A 126 10.73 -10.22 8.53
N PRO A 127 11.74 -10.42 7.65
CA PRO A 127 11.52 -10.69 6.24
C PRO A 127 10.78 -12.03 6.06
N LEU A 128 10.07 -12.17 4.92
CA LEU A 128 9.31 -13.38 4.62
C LEU A 128 10.18 -14.64 4.65
N SER A 129 11.46 -14.53 4.28
CA SER A 129 12.43 -15.64 4.35
C SER A 129 12.57 -16.23 5.75
N VAL A 130 12.48 -15.44 6.81
CA VAL A 130 12.52 -15.95 8.19
C VAL A 130 11.26 -16.75 8.48
N TRP A 131 10.09 -16.15 8.24
CA TRP A 131 8.81 -16.81 8.50
C TRP A 131 8.67 -18.13 7.73
N ILE A 132 9.01 -18.17 6.44
CA ILE A 132 8.82 -19.38 5.61
C ILE A 132 9.76 -20.54 6.03
N ASN A 133 10.90 -20.23 6.65
CA ASN A 133 11.82 -21.24 7.19
C ASN A 133 11.43 -21.76 8.58
N GLU A 134 10.60 -21.03 9.32
CA GLU A 134 10.17 -21.36 10.67
C GLU A 134 8.74 -21.90 10.73
N ALA A 135 7.89 -21.53 9.78
CA ALA A 135 6.50 -21.93 9.72
C ALA A 135 6.35 -23.42 9.38
N SER A 136 5.34 -24.04 9.98
CA SER A 136 4.94 -25.41 9.62
C SER A 136 4.32 -25.46 8.21
N GLN A 137 4.28 -26.65 7.62
CA GLN A 137 3.64 -26.85 6.33
C GLN A 137 2.16 -26.42 6.37
N GLU A 138 1.47 -26.71 7.46
CA GLU A 138 0.07 -26.38 7.67
C GLU A 138 -0.16 -24.85 7.71
N GLU A 139 0.72 -24.11 8.40
CA GLU A 139 0.65 -22.64 8.44
C GLU A 139 0.90 -22.01 7.07
N ILE A 140 1.87 -22.54 6.31
CA ILE A 140 2.13 -22.06 4.93
C ILE A 140 0.93 -22.32 4.05
N MET A 141 0.36 -23.54 4.10
CA MET A 141 -0.84 -23.91 3.35
C MET A 141 -2.04 -23.01 3.71
N GLU A 142 -2.28 -22.73 5.00
CA GLU A 142 -3.37 -21.86 5.44
C GLU A 142 -3.21 -20.46 4.88
N VAL A 143 -2.02 -19.89 4.90
CA VAL A 143 -1.74 -18.55 4.36
C VAL A 143 -1.97 -18.50 2.85
N LEU A 144 -1.46 -19.50 2.11
CA LEU A 144 -1.65 -19.56 0.66
C LEU A 144 -3.12 -19.78 0.27
N TYR A 145 -3.85 -20.59 1.01
CA TYR A 145 -5.28 -20.82 0.81
C TYR A 145 -6.09 -19.55 1.10
N LYS A 146 -5.84 -18.92 2.25
CA LYS A 146 -6.65 -17.80 2.75
C LYS A 146 -6.38 -16.48 2.02
N TYR A 147 -5.14 -16.25 1.60
CA TYR A 147 -4.69 -14.97 1.04
C TYR A 147 -4.15 -15.05 -0.38
N GLY A 148 -3.78 -16.24 -0.85
CA GLY A 148 -3.21 -16.46 -2.17
C GLY A 148 -4.23 -16.88 -3.23
N ASP A 149 -5.50 -17.04 -2.86
CA ASP A 149 -6.58 -17.57 -3.72
C ASP A 149 -6.18 -18.90 -4.40
N CYS A 150 -5.32 -19.68 -3.73
CA CYS A 150 -4.73 -20.88 -4.26
C CYS A 150 -5.51 -22.12 -3.80
N LEU A 151 -6.46 -22.57 -4.63
CA LEU A 151 -7.24 -23.79 -4.39
C LEU A 151 -6.45 -25.08 -4.66
N LEU A 152 -5.31 -25.00 -5.34
CA LEU A 152 -4.55 -26.16 -5.83
C LEU A 152 -3.70 -26.88 -4.77
N TYR A 153 -3.53 -26.30 -3.59
CA TYR A 153 -2.72 -26.90 -2.51
C TYR A 153 -3.47 -27.91 -1.63
N THR A 154 -4.74 -28.17 -1.92
CA THR A 154 -5.58 -29.00 -1.03
C THR A 154 -5.72 -30.44 -1.44
N SER A 155 -5.25 -30.88 -2.63
CA SER A 155 -5.53 -32.28 -3.03
C SER A 155 -4.40 -33.07 -3.70
N ASP A 156 -3.53 -32.48 -4.52
CA ASP A 156 -2.86 -33.35 -5.50
C ASP A 156 -1.32 -33.35 -5.50
N ALA A 157 -0.65 -32.59 -4.66
CA ALA A 157 0.82 -32.61 -4.58
C ALA A 157 1.37 -33.91 -3.93
N ALA A 158 0.52 -34.72 -3.31
CA ALA A 158 0.90 -35.94 -2.63
C ALA A 158 0.68 -37.22 -3.50
N ASP A 159 -0.09 -37.13 -4.59
CA ASP A 159 -0.44 -38.31 -5.42
C ASP A 159 0.40 -38.45 -6.69
N ASP A 160 1.26 -37.49 -7.03
CA ASP A 160 2.22 -37.62 -8.15
C ASP A 160 3.57 -38.20 -7.71
N THR A 161 3.56 -39.30 -6.99
CA THR A 161 4.73 -40.16 -6.92
C THR A 161 4.59 -41.28 -7.96
N PRO A 162 5.60 -41.42 -8.88
CA PRO A 162 5.60 -42.44 -9.93
C PRO A 162 5.72 -43.85 -9.37
#